data_80dc985a288c58566e0161e38b55604f
#
_entry.id   80dc985a288c58566e0161e38b55604f
#
_cell.length_a   1.000
_cell.length_b   1.000
_cell.length_c   1.000
_cell.angle_alpha   90.00
_cell.angle_beta   90.00
_cell.angle_gamma   90.00
#
_symmetry.space_group_name_H-M   'P 1'
#
loop_
_entity.id
_entity.type
_entity.pdbx_description
1 polymer ?
#
loop_
_entity_poly.entity_id
_entity_poly.type
_entity_poly.pdbx_seq_one_letter_code
_entity_poly.pdbx_strand_id
1 'polypeptide(L)'
;EELSKPMLYIRKKPKGFGRNAQIEGDMPEGSKVLLVEDLATDGGSKILFIDALRAGDAEVTDIFVVFFYSAFPGAEETMAKAGVNLHYLANWWDVLEEAEKGKYFSEDDIQGVRDFLADPLGWSAANGGRAE
;
A
#
# COMPACT_ATOMS: atom_id res chain seq x y z
N GLU A 1 20.00 8.15 -4.60
CA GLU A 1 21.28 8.89 -4.42
C GLU A 1 21.06 10.31 -3.89
N GLU A 2 20.05 11.04 -4.37
CA GLU A 2 19.84 12.44 -3.96
C GLU A 2 19.54 12.61 -2.45
N LEU A 3 18.85 11.68 -1.82
CA LEU A 3 18.54 11.75 -0.40
C LEU A 3 19.67 11.24 0.50
N SER A 4 20.63 10.51 -0.02
CA SER A 4 21.76 9.91 0.74
C SER A 4 21.32 9.18 2.02
N LYS A 5 20.17 8.50 1.97
CA LYS A 5 19.64 7.72 3.10
C LYS A 5 19.94 6.23 2.93
N PRO A 6 20.24 5.52 4.02
CA PRO A 6 20.37 4.07 3.99
C PRO A 6 19.06 3.43 3.48
N MET A 7 19.17 2.36 2.72
CA MET A 7 18.05 1.59 2.20
C MET A 7 18.12 0.16 2.71
N LEU A 8 16.98 -0.36 3.14
CA LEU A 8 16.79 -1.75 3.55
C LEU A 8 15.79 -2.41 2.61
N TYR A 9 15.81 -3.73 2.55
CA TYR A 9 14.82 -4.50 1.83
C TYR A 9 14.11 -5.46 2.79
N ILE A 10 12.76 -5.53 2.70
CA ILE A 10 11.96 -6.43 3.51
C ILE A 10 11.41 -7.54 2.61
N ARG A 11 11.65 -8.78 3.00
CA ARG A 11 11.11 -9.95 2.32
C ARG A 11 9.67 -10.24 2.76
N LYS A 12 8.85 -10.74 1.83
CA LYS A 12 7.49 -11.23 2.15
C LYS A 12 7.50 -12.43 3.11
N LYS A 13 8.60 -13.23 3.10
CA LYS A 13 8.76 -14.40 3.97
C LYS A 13 10.14 -14.38 4.62
N PRO A 14 10.25 -14.83 5.88
CA PRO A 14 11.54 -14.97 6.55
C PRO A 14 12.49 -15.92 5.79
N LYS A 15 13.77 -15.56 5.75
CA LYS A 15 14.84 -16.45 5.29
C LYS A 15 15.60 -16.97 6.50
N GLY A 16 15.21 -18.15 7.02
CA GLY A 16 15.82 -18.74 8.20
C GLY A 16 15.19 -18.28 9.50
N PHE A 17 15.97 -18.31 10.59
CA PHE A 17 15.54 -17.99 11.95
C PHE A 17 16.23 -16.72 12.44
N GLY A 18 15.56 -15.96 13.29
CA GLY A 18 16.12 -14.78 13.96
C GLY A 18 15.29 -13.52 13.80
N ARG A 19 15.60 -12.51 14.63
CA ARG A 19 14.88 -11.25 14.77
C ARG A 19 14.71 -10.48 13.46
N ASN A 20 15.73 -10.53 12.59
CA ASN A 20 15.75 -9.80 11.32
C ASN A 20 15.67 -10.74 10.09
N ALA A 21 15.04 -11.91 10.23
CA ALA A 21 14.99 -12.92 9.15
C ALA A 21 14.30 -12.42 7.87
N GLN A 22 13.50 -11.34 7.95
CA GLN A 22 12.82 -10.70 6.82
C GLN A 22 13.53 -9.43 6.33
N ILE A 23 14.50 -8.89 7.08
CA ILE A 23 15.15 -7.61 6.79
C ILE A 23 16.53 -7.88 6.19
N GLU A 24 16.80 -7.32 5.03
CA GLU A 24 18.12 -7.33 4.39
C GLU A 24 18.72 -5.93 4.45
N GLY A 25 19.94 -5.86 4.97
CA GLY A 25 20.69 -4.64 5.22
C GLY A 25 20.97 -4.45 6.70
N ASP A 26 21.66 -3.37 7.01
CA ASP A 26 22.01 -3.00 8.38
C ASP A 26 20.95 -2.07 8.95
N MET A 27 20.28 -2.51 10.01
CA MET A 27 19.24 -1.75 10.72
C MET A 27 19.60 -1.70 12.21
N PRO A 28 20.26 -0.63 12.66
CA PRO A 28 20.50 -0.42 14.08
C PRO A 28 19.18 -0.37 14.87
N GLU A 29 19.22 -0.86 16.11
CA GLU A 29 18.10 -0.83 17.04
C GLU A 29 17.59 0.61 17.25
N GLY A 30 16.27 0.80 17.26
CA GLY A 30 15.63 2.12 17.37
C GLY A 30 15.72 2.98 16.11
N SER A 31 16.09 2.40 14.96
CA SER A 31 16.09 3.13 13.69
C SER A 31 14.70 3.64 13.35
N LYS A 32 14.59 4.92 12.93
CA LYS A 32 13.38 5.48 12.33
C LYS A 32 13.34 5.11 10.85
N VAL A 33 12.30 4.36 10.46
CA VAL A 33 12.17 3.78 9.12
C VAL A 33 10.90 4.27 8.45
N LEU A 34 11.03 4.75 7.22
CA LEU A 34 9.92 4.98 6.30
C LEU A 34 9.76 3.72 5.44
N LEU A 35 8.57 3.10 5.48
CA LEU A 35 8.24 2.01 4.55
C LEU A 35 7.85 2.63 3.21
N VAL A 36 8.58 2.25 2.14
CA VAL A 36 8.34 2.74 0.78
C VAL A 36 7.94 1.57 -0.12
N GLU A 37 6.83 1.70 -0.82
CA GLU A 37 6.35 0.70 -1.77
C GLU A 37 5.71 1.35 -3.01
N ASP A 38 5.44 0.54 -4.04
CA ASP A 38 4.81 0.99 -5.27
C ASP A 38 3.29 1.17 -5.13
N LEU A 39 2.63 0.24 -4.45
CA LEU A 39 1.18 0.13 -4.44
C LEU A 39 0.63 -0.27 -3.07
N ALA A 40 -0.47 0.37 -2.65
CA ALA A 40 -1.33 -0.11 -1.57
C ALA A 40 -2.77 -0.31 -2.05
N THR A 41 -3.37 -1.45 -1.72
CA THR A 41 -4.77 -1.78 -1.98
C THR A 41 -5.59 -1.74 -0.69
N ASP A 42 -5.72 -2.87 0.02
CA ASP A 42 -6.42 -3.03 1.30
C ASP A 42 -5.54 -2.77 2.53
N GLY A 43 -4.23 -2.65 2.33
CA GLY A 43 -3.27 -2.40 3.39
C GLY A 43 -2.73 -3.65 4.11
N GLY A 44 -3.31 -4.81 3.91
CA GLY A 44 -2.94 -6.02 4.66
C GLY A 44 -1.46 -6.39 4.55
N SER A 45 -0.89 -6.35 3.33
CA SER A 45 0.53 -6.65 3.14
C SER A 45 1.46 -5.63 3.81
N LYS A 46 1.03 -4.37 3.93
CA LYS A 46 1.82 -3.30 4.56
C LYS A 46 1.95 -3.53 6.06
N ILE A 47 0.88 -3.99 6.71
CA ILE A 47 0.91 -4.34 8.13
C ILE A 47 1.94 -5.43 8.40
N LEU A 48 2.00 -6.47 7.57
CA LEU A 48 3.01 -7.52 7.71
C LEU A 48 4.46 -6.98 7.66
N PHE A 49 4.73 -6.02 6.78
CA PHE A 49 6.05 -5.40 6.70
C PHE A 49 6.35 -4.48 7.89
N ILE A 50 5.34 -3.74 8.36
CA ILE A 50 5.46 -2.89 9.56
C ILE A 50 5.77 -3.76 10.78
N ASP A 51 5.04 -4.87 10.95
CA ASP A 51 5.25 -5.80 12.05
C ASP A 51 6.65 -6.42 12.02
N ALA A 52 7.14 -6.79 10.83
CA ALA A 52 8.49 -7.30 10.66
C ALA A 52 9.57 -6.25 11.02
N LEU A 53 9.38 -4.99 10.64
CA LEU A 53 10.28 -3.89 11.00
C LEU A 53 10.27 -3.64 12.50
N ARG A 54 9.09 -3.57 13.10
CA ARG A 54 8.93 -3.36 14.56
C ARG A 54 9.48 -4.53 15.38
N ALA A 55 9.34 -5.77 14.88
CA ALA A 55 9.97 -6.93 15.47
C ALA A 55 11.51 -6.87 15.43
N GLY A 56 12.07 -6.12 14.49
CA GLY A 56 13.49 -5.77 14.41
C GLY A 56 13.89 -4.51 15.19
N ASP A 57 12.99 -3.98 16.05
CA ASP A 57 13.12 -2.75 16.84
C ASP A 57 13.23 -1.45 16.03
N ALA A 58 12.65 -1.40 14.84
CA ALA A 58 12.46 -0.16 14.14
C ALA A 58 11.25 0.62 14.65
N GLU A 59 11.37 1.95 14.65
CA GLU A 59 10.24 2.88 14.80
C GLU A 59 9.67 3.17 13.40
N VAL A 60 8.41 2.77 13.16
CA VAL A 60 7.71 2.97 11.88
C VAL A 60 6.42 3.71 12.16
N THR A 61 6.33 4.95 11.72
CA THR A 61 5.18 5.84 11.89
C THR A 61 4.56 6.27 10.57
N ASP A 62 5.27 6.05 9.47
CA ASP A 62 4.89 6.54 8.15
C ASP A 62 5.15 5.49 7.06
N ILE A 63 4.23 5.44 6.10
CA ILE A 63 4.32 4.64 4.89
C ILE A 63 4.17 5.57 3.70
N PHE A 64 4.99 5.40 2.70
CA PHE A 64 4.86 6.07 1.41
C PHE A 64 4.62 5.05 0.31
N VAL A 65 3.60 5.27 -0.51
CA VAL A 65 3.36 4.48 -1.73
C VAL A 65 3.24 5.42 -2.93
N VAL A 66 3.61 4.93 -4.11
CA VAL A 66 3.43 5.71 -5.34
C VAL A 66 1.94 5.82 -5.66
N PHE A 67 1.21 4.70 -5.51
CA PHE A 67 -0.21 4.65 -5.84
C PHE A 67 -1.03 3.96 -4.74
N PHE A 68 -2.15 4.57 -4.36
CA PHE A 68 -3.12 4.01 -3.43
C PHE A 68 -4.46 3.78 -4.12
N TYR A 69 -5.04 2.59 -4.00
CA TYR A 69 -6.33 2.28 -4.63
C TYR A 69 -7.46 3.17 -4.11
N SER A 70 -7.49 3.44 -2.82
CA SER A 70 -8.53 4.27 -2.16
C SER A 70 -9.97 3.81 -2.48
N ALA A 71 -10.14 2.51 -2.73
CA ALA A 71 -11.42 1.89 -3.08
C ALA A 71 -11.85 0.83 -2.05
N PHE A 72 -10.90 0.19 -1.38
CA PHE A 72 -11.21 -0.88 -0.43
C PHE A 72 -11.60 -0.31 0.93
N PRO A 73 -12.81 -0.66 1.44
CA PRO A 73 -13.27 -0.21 2.75
C PRO A 73 -12.29 -0.62 3.87
N GLY A 74 -12.02 0.29 4.80
CA GLY A 74 -11.20 0.00 5.99
C GLY A 74 -9.68 0.01 5.76
N ALA A 75 -9.17 0.25 4.56
CA ALA A 75 -7.73 0.31 4.30
C ALA A 75 -7.04 1.40 5.15
N GLU A 76 -7.57 2.62 5.14
CA GLU A 76 -7.03 3.73 5.93
C GLU A 76 -7.18 3.49 7.45
N GLU A 77 -8.33 2.92 7.88
CA GLU A 77 -8.54 2.56 9.28
C GLU A 77 -7.53 1.49 9.76
N THR A 78 -7.21 0.53 8.90
CA THR A 78 -6.23 -0.51 9.18
C THR A 78 -4.85 0.09 9.42
N MET A 79 -4.43 1.05 8.59
CA MET A 79 -3.19 1.79 8.77
C MET A 79 -3.21 2.63 10.04
N ALA A 80 -4.30 3.38 10.28
CA ALA A 80 -4.45 4.19 11.48
C ALA A 80 -4.44 3.35 12.77
N LYS A 81 -5.10 2.18 12.80
CA LYS A 81 -5.05 1.24 13.92
C LYS A 81 -3.65 0.68 14.16
N ALA A 82 -2.87 0.51 13.11
CA ALA A 82 -1.45 0.14 13.21
C ALA A 82 -0.56 1.32 13.66
N GLY A 83 -1.11 2.52 13.83
CA GLY A 83 -0.37 3.71 14.26
C GLY A 83 0.59 4.21 13.18
N VAL A 84 0.21 4.14 11.92
CA VAL A 84 1.00 4.65 10.79
C VAL A 84 0.18 5.55 9.89
N ASN A 85 0.84 6.58 9.37
CA ASN A 85 0.27 7.50 8.39
C ASN A 85 0.59 7.00 6.99
N LEU A 86 -0.42 6.93 6.12
CA LEU A 86 -0.25 6.59 4.71
C LEU A 86 -0.08 7.85 3.87
N HIS A 87 1.01 7.93 3.13
CA HIS A 87 1.29 8.97 2.15
C HIS A 87 1.30 8.35 0.75
N TYR A 88 0.73 9.03 -0.24
CA TYR A 88 0.70 8.56 -1.63
C TYR A 88 0.75 9.75 -2.61
N LEU A 89 1.15 9.47 -3.86
CA LEU A 89 1.20 10.49 -4.90
C LEU A 89 -0.12 10.62 -5.65
N ALA A 90 -0.80 9.50 -5.90
CA ALA A 90 -2.07 9.47 -6.61
C ALA A 90 -2.91 8.27 -6.17
N ASN A 91 -4.21 8.35 -6.42
CA ASN A 91 -5.17 7.28 -6.22
C ASN A 91 -6.04 7.09 -7.47
N TRP A 92 -6.95 6.11 -7.46
CA TRP A 92 -7.83 5.84 -8.59
C TRP A 92 -8.80 7.00 -8.90
N TRP A 93 -9.21 7.78 -7.90
CA TRP A 93 -10.11 8.91 -8.11
C TRP A 93 -9.41 10.03 -8.86
N ASP A 94 -8.13 10.29 -8.57
CA ASP A 94 -7.31 11.25 -9.32
C ASP A 94 -7.16 10.82 -10.79
N VAL A 95 -6.88 9.53 -11.01
CA VAL A 95 -6.74 8.97 -12.37
C VAL A 95 -8.05 9.06 -13.14
N LEU A 96 -9.19 8.74 -12.49
CA LEU A 96 -10.51 8.81 -13.10
C LEU A 96 -10.87 10.24 -13.50
N GLU A 97 -10.61 11.20 -12.63
CA GLU A 97 -10.87 12.62 -12.89
C GLU A 97 -10.08 13.10 -14.12
N GLU A 98 -8.79 12.75 -14.21
CA GLU A 98 -7.98 13.12 -15.37
C GLU A 98 -8.38 12.39 -16.65
N ALA A 99 -8.80 11.13 -16.55
CA ALA A 99 -9.30 10.36 -17.69
C ALA A 99 -10.59 10.98 -18.28
N GLU A 100 -11.50 11.44 -17.43
CA GLU A 100 -12.72 12.14 -17.82
C GLU A 100 -12.41 13.49 -18.48
N LYS A 101 -11.58 14.31 -17.86
CA LYS A 101 -11.16 15.61 -18.43
C LYS A 101 -10.50 15.47 -19.80
N GLY A 102 -9.63 14.47 -19.94
CA GLY A 102 -8.91 14.18 -21.16
C GLY A 102 -9.73 13.48 -22.23
N LYS A 103 -10.92 12.95 -21.89
CA LYS A 103 -11.77 12.15 -22.79
C LYS A 103 -11.01 10.98 -23.41
N TYR A 104 -10.15 10.33 -22.63
CA TYR A 104 -9.31 9.22 -23.11
C TYR A 104 -10.07 7.90 -23.29
N PHE A 105 -11.23 7.76 -22.65
CA PHE A 105 -12.06 6.56 -22.66
C PHE A 105 -13.51 6.92 -22.93
N SER A 106 -14.33 5.93 -23.28
CA SER A 106 -15.78 6.11 -23.44
C SER A 106 -16.46 6.37 -22.09
N GLU A 107 -17.67 6.94 -22.12
CA GLU A 107 -18.46 7.14 -20.91
C GLU A 107 -18.80 5.81 -20.22
N ASP A 108 -19.03 4.75 -20.98
CA ASP A 108 -19.28 3.40 -20.44
C ASP A 108 -18.06 2.82 -19.72
N ASP A 109 -16.86 3.00 -20.26
CA ASP A 109 -15.63 2.57 -19.61
C ASP A 109 -15.40 3.33 -18.30
N ILE A 110 -15.60 4.65 -18.31
CA ILE A 110 -15.49 5.49 -17.11
C ILE A 110 -16.52 5.05 -16.05
N GLN A 111 -17.76 4.78 -16.46
CA GLN A 111 -18.78 4.30 -15.53
C GLN A 111 -18.43 2.93 -14.95
N GLY A 112 -17.88 2.01 -15.74
CA GLY A 112 -17.40 0.71 -15.26
C GLY A 112 -16.31 0.84 -14.18
N VAL A 113 -15.41 1.80 -14.32
CA VAL A 113 -14.41 2.10 -13.29
C VAL A 113 -15.06 2.69 -12.03
N ARG A 114 -16.03 3.61 -12.17
CA ARG A 114 -16.77 4.16 -11.02
C ARG A 114 -17.49 3.07 -10.24
N ASP A 115 -18.13 2.15 -10.93
CA ASP A 115 -18.87 1.04 -10.31
C ASP A 115 -17.90 0.13 -9.54
N PHE A 116 -16.73 -0.17 -10.11
CA PHE A 116 -15.68 -0.90 -9.40
C PHE A 116 -15.20 -0.16 -8.15
N LEU A 117 -14.91 1.14 -8.25
CA LEU A 117 -14.39 1.92 -7.12
C LEU A 117 -15.42 2.08 -6.00
N ALA A 118 -16.72 2.10 -6.34
CA ALA A 118 -17.81 2.19 -5.37
C ALA A 118 -18.01 0.89 -4.57
N ASP A 119 -17.86 -0.27 -5.21
CA ASP A 119 -17.97 -1.60 -4.59
C ASP A 119 -17.04 -2.61 -5.28
N PRO A 120 -15.73 -2.60 -4.96
CA PRO A 120 -14.76 -3.45 -5.64
C PRO A 120 -15.00 -4.94 -5.41
N LEU A 121 -15.52 -5.34 -4.26
CA LEU A 121 -15.80 -6.74 -3.95
C LEU A 121 -17.05 -7.24 -4.69
N GLY A 122 -18.12 -6.48 -4.63
CA GLY A 122 -19.36 -6.80 -5.36
C GLY A 122 -19.13 -6.78 -6.88
N TRP A 123 -18.42 -5.78 -7.39
CA TRP A 123 -18.05 -5.72 -8.80
C TRP A 123 -17.22 -6.93 -9.23
N SER A 124 -16.21 -7.30 -8.44
CA SER A 124 -15.37 -8.48 -8.72
C SER A 124 -16.21 -9.76 -8.76
N ALA A 125 -17.09 -9.98 -7.81
CA ALA A 125 -17.98 -11.14 -7.77
C ALA A 125 -18.89 -11.18 -9.01
N ALA A 126 -19.49 -10.05 -9.41
CA ALA A 126 -20.37 -9.95 -10.57
C ALA A 126 -19.63 -10.18 -11.91
N ASN A 127 -18.31 -9.93 -11.96
CA ASN A 127 -17.47 -10.05 -13.15
C ASN A 127 -16.54 -11.27 -13.14
N GLY A 128 -16.86 -12.31 -12.36
CA GLY A 128 -16.15 -13.60 -12.35
C GLY A 128 -14.87 -13.62 -11.49
N GLY A 129 -14.68 -12.60 -10.66
CA GLY A 129 -13.62 -12.54 -9.68
C GLY A 129 -14.00 -13.13 -8.31
N ARG A 130 -13.19 -12.86 -7.29
CA ARG A 130 -13.46 -13.27 -5.91
C ARG A 130 -14.35 -12.26 -5.22
N ALA A 131 -15.25 -12.74 -4.34
CA ALA A 131 -16.09 -11.92 -3.47
C ALA A 131 -15.43 -11.60 -2.11
N GLU A 132 -14.25 -12.21 -1.84
CA GLU A 132 -13.49 -12.09 -0.58
C GLU A 132 -11.99 -11.92 -0.88
#